data_a3b78795942509553e10534002676a0e
#
_entry.id   a3b78795942509553e10534002676a0e
#
_cell.length_a   1.000
_cell.length_b   1.000
_cell.length_c   1.000
_cell.angle_alpha   90.00
_cell.angle_beta   90.00
_cell.angle_gamma   90.00
#
_symmetry.space_group_name_H-M   'P 1'
#
loop_
_entity.id
_entity.type
_entity.pdbx_description
1 polymer ?
#
loop_
_entity_poly.entity_id
_entity_poly.type
_entity_poly.pdbx_seq_one_letter_code
_entity_poly.pdbx_strand_id
1 'polypeptide(L)'
;MSTIAPANQAPIDTSQLMRAPCTDPACGCGKRSLPANARSGSSQREQRTLKITVLRFNPHERGSRPHLQTFALEEADGMTLYMALNEIRETQDPSLQFDFVCRAGICGSCAMLINGKPALACRTLTKHLDAEFSLAPLPFFELIGDLSVDTGKWMRGMSERIQAWVHTQSHDVDLTRIEARMDPDLAERIYELDRCVECGCCVAACGTARMRPDFIGAVALAKVARFKLDPRDVRTDSDFYEIVGDDSGVFGCMSLLACHDVCPKNLPLATQIAYVRRQMVRQGFSNS
;
A
#
# COMPACT_ATOMS: atom_id res chain seq x y z
N MET A 1 14.47 45.71 -19.71
CA MET A 1 13.63 45.68 -18.50
C MET A 1 12.20 45.95 -18.93
N SER A 2 11.40 44.90 -19.14
CA SER A 2 9.97 44.99 -19.43
C SER A 2 9.26 44.23 -18.32
N THR A 3 8.58 44.98 -17.49
CA THR A 3 7.73 44.48 -16.40
C THR A 3 6.44 43.90 -16.99
N ILE A 4 6.26 42.58 -16.88
CA ILE A 4 5.01 41.91 -17.19
C ILE A 4 4.10 42.04 -15.94
N ALA A 5 2.97 42.75 -16.09
CA ALA A 5 1.94 42.88 -15.08
C ALA A 5 1.22 41.55 -14.88
N PRO A 6 0.85 41.17 -13.66
CA PRO A 6 0.09 39.94 -13.42
C PRO A 6 -1.32 40.04 -14.01
N ALA A 7 -1.72 39.02 -14.76
CA ALA A 7 -3.09 38.89 -15.28
C ALA A 7 -4.08 38.76 -14.12
N ASN A 8 -4.97 39.74 -14.05
CA ASN A 8 -6.08 39.79 -13.10
C ASN A 8 -7.10 38.71 -13.48
N GLN A 9 -7.01 37.51 -12.86
CA GLN A 9 -8.04 36.51 -12.99
C GLN A 9 -9.20 36.89 -12.07
N ALA A 10 -10.35 37.22 -12.66
CA ALA A 10 -11.59 37.41 -11.93
C ALA A 10 -11.95 36.14 -11.14
N PRO A 11 -12.54 36.25 -9.93
CA PRO A 11 -12.93 35.09 -9.15
C PRO A 11 -13.94 34.25 -9.92
N ILE A 12 -13.69 32.93 -9.99
CA ILE A 12 -14.59 31.96 -10.62
C ILE A 12 -15.90 31.97 -9.83
N ASP A 13 -16.99 32.37 -10.46
CA ASP A 13 -18.34 32.29 -9.91
C ASP A 13 -18.77 30.81 -9.80
N THR A 14 -18.68 30.27 -8.59
CA THR A 14 -19.06 28.88 -8.30
C THR A 14 -20.58 28.65 -8.32
N SER A 15 -21.41 29.68 -8.44
CA SER A 15 -22.88 29.55 -8.54
C SER A 15 -23.32 28.85 -9.82
N GLN A 16 -22.50 28.87 -10.88
CA GLN A 16 -22.80 28.20 -12.15
C GLN A 16 -22.40 26.71 -12.16
N LEU A 17 -21.76 26.20 -11.13
CA LEU A 17 -21.40 24.77 -10.99
C LEU A 17 -22.52 23.91 -10.43
N MET A 18 -23.62 24.50 -9.98
CA MET A 18 -24.84 23.75 -9.68
C MET A 18 -25.53 23.39 -10.98
N ARG A 19 -25.38 22.15 -11.42
CA ARG A 19 -26.06 21.60 -12.58
C ARG A 19 -27.56 21.86 -12.44
N ALA A 20 -28.17 22.46 -13.46
CA ALA A 20 -29.62 22.56 -13.57
C ALA A 20 -30.27 21.18 -13.36
N PRO A 21 -31.41 21.07 -12.69
CA PRO A 21 -32.10 19.80 -12.51
C PRO A 21 -32.34 19.15 -13.87
N CYS A 22 -31.98 17.86 -14.00
CA CYS A 22 -32.20 17.10 -15.23
C CYS A 22 -33.69 17.07 -15.56
N THR A 23 -34.08 17.60 -16.71
CA THR A 23 -35.47 17.65 -17.19
C THR A 23 -35.82 16.50 -18.13
N ASP A 24 -34.89 15.55 -18.35
CA ASP A 24 -35.08 14.39 -19.22
C ASP A 24 -35.93 13.33 -18.49
N PRO A 25 -37.14 13.00 -18.96
CA PRO A 25 -38.02 12.00 -18.36
C PRO A 25 -37.47 10.57 -18.49
N ALA A 26 -36.50 10.31 -19.36
CA ALA A 26 -35.82 9.03 -19.50
C ALA A 26 -34.55 8.88 -18.64
N CYS A 27 -34.11 9.96 -17.98
CA CYS A 27 -32.96 9.94 -17.10
C CYS A 27 -33.33 9.32 -15.76
N GLY A 28 -32.80 8.15 -15.45
CA GLY A 28 -32.98 7.45 -14.16
C GLY A 28 -32.39 8.19 -12.93
N CYS A 29 -32.03 9.49 -13.06
CA CYS A 29 -31.48 10.32 -11.97
C CYS A 29 -32.58 10.98 -11.10
N GLY A 30 -33.86 10.82 -11.45
CA GLY A 30 -35.00 11.36 -10.74
C GLY A 30 -35.41 10.52 -9.53
N LYS A 31 -35.22 11.09 -8.33
CA LYS A 31 -35.90 10.70 -7.09
C LYS A 31 -35.57 9.33 -6.50
N ARG A 32 -34.37 9.13 -6.01
CA ARG A 32 -34.24 8.36 -4.77
C ARG A 32 -34.54 9.31 -3.60
N SER A 33 -35.82 9.45 -3.26
CA SER A 33 -36.21 9.88 -1.94
C SER A 33 -35.69 8.81 -0.98
N LEU A 34 -34.67 9.15 -0.19
CA LEU A 34 -34.29 8.34 0.95
C LEU A 34 -35.52 8.15 1.82
N PRO A 35 -35.93 6.93 2.19
CA PRO A 35 -37.05 6.72 3.08
C PRO A 35 -36.71 7.43 4.40
N ALA A 36 -37.59 8.34 4.80
CA ALA A 36 -37.47 9.18 6.00
C ALA A 36 -37.66 8.37 7.32
N ASN A 37 -37.55 7.05 7.31
CA ASN A 37 -37.79 6.19 8.46
C ASN A 37 -36.80 5.01 8.56
N ALA A 38 -35.51 5.34 8.67
CA ALA A 38 -34.50 4.37 9.11
C ALA A 38 -33.81 4.82 10.42
N ARG A 39 -34.51 5.57 11.24
CA ARG A 39 -34.08 5.93 12.60
C ARG A 39 -35.06 5.40 13.63
N SER A 40 -35.25 4.11 13.71
CA SER A 40 -35.81 3.46 14.90
C SER A 40 -35.66 1.95 14.78
N GLY A 41 -34.52 1.48 15.12
CA GLY A 41 -34.15 0.09 15.25
C GLY A 41 -32.81 0.03 15.95
N SER A 42 -32.71 0.61 17.16
CA SER A 42 -31.69 0.23 18.11
C SER A 42 -32.00 -1.20 18.56
N SER A 43 -31.72 -2.17 17.69
CA SER A 43 -31.44 -3.51 18.22
C SER A 43 -30.23 -3.28 19.13
N GLN A 44 -30.41 -3.48 20.42
CA GLN A 44 -29.33 -3.65 21.39
C GLN A 44 -28.51 -4.86 20.87
N ARG A 45 -27.53 -4.60 19.99
CA ARG A 45 -26.47 -5.56 19.75
C ARG A 45 -25.74 -5.65 21.08
N GLU A 46 -25.70 -6.85 21.66
CA GLU A 46 -24.82 -7.12 22.79
C GLU A 46 -23.46 -6.54 22.44
N GLN A 47 -22.97 -5.61 23.25
CA GLN A 47 -21.69 -4.97 23.04
C GLN A 47 -20.63 -6.07 23.11
N ARG A 48 -19.95 -6.30 21.99
CA ARG A 48 -18.92 -7.32 21.90
C ARG A 48 -17.63 -6.77 22.51
N THR A 49 -17.12 -7.45 23.52
CA THR A 49 -15.81 -7.15 24.10
C THR A 49 -14.74 -7.80 23.27
N LEU A 50 -13.79 -7.01 22.77
CA LEU A 50 -12.61 -7.47 22.05
C LEU A 50 -11.49 -7.76 23.05
N LYS A 51 -10.79 -8.87 22.86
CA LYS A 51 -9.55 -9.21 23.58
C LYS A 51 -8.40 -9.16 22.55
N ILE A 52 -7.56 -8.15 22.66
CA ILE A 52 -6.48 -7.86 21.71
C ILE A 52 -5.15 -8.20 22.39
N THR A 53 -4.53 -9.29 21.93
CA THR A 53 -3.22 -9.71 22.44
C THR A 53 -2.11 -9.14 21.55
N VAL A 54 -1.27 -8.31 22.12
CA VAL A 54 -0.18 -7.61 21.41
C VAL A 54 1.16 -8.16 21.86
N LEU A 55 2.04 -8.45 20.90
CA LEU A 55 3.46 -8.70 21.20
C LEU A 55 4.13 -7.38 21.55
N ARG A 56 4.56 -7.28 22.81
CA ARG A 56 5.25 -6.09 23.37
C ARG A 56 6.73 -6.36 23.46
N PHE A 57 7.52 -5.47 22.89
CA PHE A 57 8.98 -5.49 23.01
C PHE A 57 9.58 -4.16 22.54
N ASN A 58 10.41 -3.54 23.36
CA ASN A 58 11.20 -2.38 22.98
C ASN A 58 12.70 -2.74 22.96
N PRO A 59 13.34 -2.87 21.78
CA PRO A 59 14.75 -3.24 21.68
C PRO A 59 15.70 -2.16 22.23
N HIS A 60 15.24 -0.92 22.36
CA HIS A 60 16.03 0.22 22.84
C HIS A 60 16.00 0.39 24.37
N GLU A 61 15.13 -0.34 25.05
CA GLU A 61 14.99 -0.29 26.50
C GLU A 61 15.77 -1.42 27.19
N ARG A 62 16.70 -1.06 28.07
CA ARG A 62 17.48 -2.05 28.83
C ARG A 62 16.56 -2.91 29.69
N GLY A 63 16.64 -4.22 29.54
CA GLY A 63 15.84 -5.17 30.31
C GLY A 63 14.48 -5.50 29.71
N SER A 64 14.06 -4.82 28.64
CA SER A 64 12.87 -5.21 27.89
C SER A 64 13.01 -6.63 27.37
N ARG A 65 11.96 -7.45 27.51
CA ARG A 65 11.87 -8.81 26.96
C ARG A 65 10.57 -8.96 26.20
N PRO A 66 10.57 -9.68 25.07
CA PRO A 66 9.34 -9.98 24.36
C PRO A 66 8.32 -10.66 25.27
N HIS A 67 7.12 -10.10 25.34
CA HIS A 67 6.01 -10.68 26.10
C HIS A 67 4.68 -10.38 25.39
N LEU A 68 3.65 -11.12 25.75
CA LEU A 68 2.29 -10.90 25.27
C LEU A 68 1.50 -10.12 26.30
N GLN A 69 0.85 -9.06 25.90
CA GLN A 69 -0.05 -8.26 26.72
C GLN A 69 -1.43 -8.25 26.07
N THR A 70 -2.46 -8.54 26.87
CA THR A 70 -3.84 -8.57 26.38
C THR A 70 -4.60 -7.36 26.91
N PHE A 71 -5.25 -6.65 26.00
CA PHE A 71 -6.13 -5.52 26.27
C PHE A 71 -7.58 -5.94 26.03
N ALA A 72 -8.49 -5.46 26.86
CA ALA A 72 -9.93 -5.62 26.68
C ALA A 72 -10.56 -4.28 26.28
N LEU A 73 -11.38 -4.29 25.25
CA LEU A 73 -12.00 -3.09 24.71
C LEU A 73 -13.42 -3.40 24.20
N GLU A 74 -14.36 -2.50 24.41
CA GLU A 74 -15.68 -2.61 23.84
C GLU A 74 -15.72 -2.21 22.37
N GLU A 75 -16.29 -3.06 21.51
CA GLU A 75 -16.35 -2.79 20.09
C GLU A 75 -17.40 -1.72 19.77
N ALA A 76 -16.94 -0.61 19.18
CA ALA A 76 -17.84 0.39 18.61
C ALA A 76 -18.26 0.01 17.17
N ASP A 77 -19.44 0.49 16.74
CA ASP A 77 -19.89 0.24 15.36
C ASP A 77 -18.95 0.90 14.33
N GLY A 78 -18.56 0.12 13.33
CA GLY A 78 -17.62 0.56 12.31
C GLY A 78 -16.17 0.72 12.76
N MET A 79 -15.81 0.22 13.95
CA MET A 79 -14.46 0.32 14.49
C MET A 79 -13.44 -0.37 13.58
N THR A 80 -12.36 0.34 13.25
CA THR A 80 -11.18 -0.25 12.62
C THR A 80 -10.16 -0.66 13.68
N LEU A 81 -9.27 -1.58 13.35
CA LEU A 81 -8.20 -1.98 14.27
C LEU A 81 -7.32 -0.79 14.68
N TYR A 82 -7.10 0.18 13.75
CA TYR A 82 -6.42 1.42 14.10
C TYR A 82 -7.13 2.18 15.24
N MET A 83 -8.47 2.29 15.17
CA MET A 83 -9.26 2.98 16.22
C MET A 83 -9.14 2.24 17.55
N ALA A 84 -9.23 0.92 17.53
CA ALA A 84 -9.04 0.10 18.73
C ALA A 84 -7.65 0.29 19.36
N LEU A 85 -6.58 0.26 18.56
CA LEU A 85 -5.21 0.50 19.04
C LEU A 85 -5.02 1.92 19.59
N ASN A 86 -5.63 2.91 18.94
CA ASN A 86 -5.56 4.29 19.41
C ASN A 86 -6.28 4.47 20.76
N GLU A 87 -7.44 3.86 20.91
CA GLU A 87 -8.21 3.89 22.16
C GLU A 87 -7.45 3.21 23.29
N ILE A 88 -6.83 2.03 23.05
CA ILE A 88 -5.96 1.37 24.02
C ILE A 88 -4.83 2.29 24.44
N ARG A 89 -4.15 2.95 23.49
CA ARG A 89 -3.06 3.86 23.79
C ARG A 89 -3.50 5.09 24.58
N GLU A 90 -4.68 5.61 24.33
CA GLU A 90 -5.20 6.79 25.03
C GLU A 90 -5.75 6.46 26.42
N THR A 91 -6.33 5.28 26.62
CA THR A 91 -7.08 4.96 27.86
C THR A 91 -6.45 3.92 28.77
N GLN A 92 -5.61 3.00 28.22
CA GLN A 92 -5.10 1.87 28.96
C GLN A 92 -3.56 1.88 29.07
N ASP A 93 -2.86 2.07 27.95
CA ASP A 93 -1.39 1.99 27.93
C ASP A 93 -0.77 2.95 26.91
N PRO A 94 -0.35 4.17 27.33
CA PRO A 94 0.24 5.16 26.43
C PRO A 94 1.62 4.76 25.89
N SER A 95 2.25 3.70 26.42
CA SER A 95 3.52 3.19 25.93
C SER A 95 3.40 2.30 24.69
N LEU A 96 2.18 1.93 24.28
CA LEU A 96 1.93 1.08 23.10
C LEU A 96 2.43 1.76 21.82
N GLN A 97 3.40 1.14 21.15
CA GLN A 97 4.02 1.65 19.93
C GLN A 97 3.42 0.99 18.68
N PHE A 98 2.88 1.81 17.80
CA PHE A 98 2.45 1.43 16.47
C PHE A 98 2.42 2.64 15.55
N ASP A 99 2.62 2.43 14.25
CA ASP A 99 2.67 3.52 13.27
C ASP A 99 1.33 3.74 12.58
N PHE A 100 1.04 5.00 12.31
CA PHE A 100 -0.09 5.41 11.49
C PHE A 100 0.09 6.85 11.02
N VAL A 101 -0.42 7.17 9.83
CA VAL A 101 -0.43 8.53 9.28
C VAL A 101 -1.77 8.85 8.63
N CYS A 102 -2.10 8.21 7.50
CA CYS A 102 -3.26 8.59 6.69
C CYS A 102 -4.60 8.07 7.19
N ARG A 103 -4.63 7.00 7.96
CA ARG A 103 -5.84 6.30 8.44
C ARG A 103 -6.82 5.84 7.35
N ALA A 104 -6.41 5.91 6.08
CA ALA A 104 -7.25 5.69 4.89
C ALA A 104 -6.68 4.62 3.93
N GLY A 105 -5.66 3.85 4.33
CA GLY A 105 -5.04 2.81 3.50
C GLY A 105 -4.21 3.35 2.33
N ILE A 106 -3.62 4.55 2.46
CA ILE A 106 -2.85 5.22 1.40
C ILE A 106 -1.36 5.23 1.69
N CYS A 107 -0.93 5.33 2.97
CA CYS A 107 0.48 5.47 3.32
C CYS A 107 1.21 4.16 3.67
N GLY A 108 0.48 3.10 4.01
CA GLY A 108 1.06 1.80 4.36
C GLY A 108 1.64 1.67 5.77
N SER A 109 1.85 2.78 6.52
CA SER A 109 2.58 2.76 7.79
C SER A 109 1.96 1.91 8.90
N CYS A 110 0.64 1.71 8.90
CA CYS A 110 -0.05 0.89 9.91
C CYS A 110 -0.06 -0.61 9.59
N ALA A 111 0.88 -1.09 8.77
CA ALA A 111 0.98 -2.50 8.43
C ALA A 111 1.53 -3.32 9.59
N MET A 112 0.87 -4.43 9.92
CA MET A 112 1.24 -5.33 11.00
C MET A 112 0.71 -6.74 10.75
N LEU A 113 1.12 -7.72 11.54
CA LEU A 113 0.49 -9.04 11.55
C LEU A 113 -0.78 -9.01 12.39
N ILE A 114 -1.88 -9.43 11.79
CA ILE A 114 -3.18 -9.64 12.43
C ILE A 114 -3.48 -11.13 12.33
N ASN A 115 -3.51 -11.84 13.45
CA ASN A 115 -3.61 -13.30 13.48
C ASN A 115 -2.60 -13.98 12.54
N GLY A 116 -1.37 -13.47 12.52
CA GLY A 116 -0.29 -13.99 11.69
C GLY A 116 -0.33 -13.61 10.21
N LYS A 117 -1.33 -12.84 9.74
CA LYS A 117 -1.44 -12.37 8.36
C LYS A 117 -1.10 -10.88 8.27
N PRO A 118 -0.21 -10.46 7.35
CA PRO A 118 0.07 -9.06 7.14
C PRO A 118 -1.15 -8.30 6.60
N ALA A 119 -1.51 -7.20 7.24
CA ALA A 119 -2.61 -6.34 6.81
C ALA A 119 -2.44 -4.91 7.33
N LEU A 120 -3.26 -3.96 6.84
CA LEU A 120 -3.28 -2.58 7.32
C LEU A 120 -4.32 -2.41 8.43
N ALA A 121 -3.91 -1.98 9.61
CA ALA A 121 -4.81 -1.77 10.75
C ALA A 121 -5.96 -0.79 10.43
N CYS A 122 -5.68 0.27 9.67
CA CYS A 122 -6.69 1.26 9.30
C CYS A 122 -7.73 0.76 8.27
N ARG A 123 -7.50 -0.40 7.64
CA ARG A 123 -8.42 -1.02 6.66
C ARG A 123 -9.08 -2.28 7.20
N THR A 124 -8.66 -2.76 8.35
CA THR A 124 -9.21 -3.95 8.99
C THR A 124 -10.31 -3.53 9.96
N LEU A 125 -11.56 -3.87 9.66
CA LEU A 125 -12.69 -3.67 10.56
C LEU A 125 -12.70 -4.76 11.63
N THR A 126 -12.85 -4.39 12.89
CA THR A 126 -12.87 -5.34 14.02
C THR A 126 -14.00 -6.35 13.91
N LYS A 127 -15.15 -5.97 13.35
CA LYS A 127 -16.29 -6.86 13.10
C LYS A 127 -15.99 -8.06 12.20
N HIS A 128 -14.92 -8.00 11.42
CA HIS A 128 -14.47 -9.09 10.54
C HIS A 128 -13.44 -10.01 11.22
N LEU A 129 -13.02 -9.66 12.44
CA LEU A 129 -12.14 -10.47 13.27
C LEU A 129 -12.95 -11.23 14.33
N ASP A 130 -12.38 -12.30 14.87
CA ASP A 130 -12.92 -12.93 16.07
C ASP A 130 -12.86 -11.96 17.26
N ALA A 131 -13.58 -12.25 18.34
CA ALA A 131 -13.53 -11.42 19.55
C ALA A 131 -12.16 -11.43 20.22
N GLU A 132 -11.39 -12.49 20.00
CA GLU A 132 -10.02 -12.65 20.48
C GLU A 132 -9.08 -12.77 19.28
N PHE A 133 -8.10 -11.87 19.19
CA PHE A 133 -7.11 -11.89 18.12
C PHE A 133 -5.75 -11.37 18.59
N SER A 134 -4.71 -11.69 17.81
CA SER A 134 -3.34 -11.37 18.14
C SER A 134 -2.72 -10.40 17.12
N LEU A 135 -1.84 -9.54 17.62
CA LEU A 135 -1.09 -8.55 16.82
C LEU A 135 0.40 -8.73 17.06
N ALA A 136 1.17 -8.64 15.99
CA ALA A 136 2.62 -8.67 16.04
C ALA A 136 3.22 -7.74 14.97
N PRO A 137 4.48 -7.29 15.10
CA PRO A 137 5.15 -6.51 14.07
C PRO A 137 5.30 -7.31 12.78
N LEU A 138 5.45 -6.60 11.64
CA LEU A 138 5.80 -7.24 10.39
C LEU A 138 7.18 -7.94 10.52
N PRO A 139 7.28 -9.23 10.24
CA PRO A 139 8.57 -9.92 10.18
C PRO A 139 9.41 -9.41 9.02
N PHE A 140 10.72 -9.68 9.08
CA PHE A 140 11.70 -9.29 8.07
C PHE A 140 12.24 -7.86 8.19
N PHE A 141 11.48 -6.94 8.73
CA PHE A 141 11.90 -5.56 8.94
C PHE A 141 12.52 -5.36 10.33
N GLU A 142 13.37 -4.35 10.45
CA GLU A 142 13.98 -3.97 11.73
C GLU A 142 12.90 -3.46 12.69
N LEU A 143 12.87 -4.02 13.91
CA LEU A 143 11.89 -3.64 14.92
C LEU A 143 12.29 -2.33 15.60
N ILE A 144 11.36 -1.36 15.58
CA ILE A 144 11.48 -0.10 16.33
C ILE A 144 10.95 -0.29 17.75
N GLY A 145 9.75 -0.86 17.87
CA GLY A 145 9.13 -1.18 19.15
C GLY A 145 7.70 -1.71 18.97
N ASP A 146 7.31 -2.68 19.76
CA ASP A 146 6.02 -3.36 19.72
C ASP A 146 5.56 -3.74 18.29
N LEU A 147 4.66 -2.96 17.69
CA LEU A 147 4.12 -3.19 16.34
C LEU A 147 4.79 -2.33 15.27
N SER A 148 5.67 -1.41 15.65
CA SER A 148 6.35 -0.46 14.77
C SER A 148 7.64 -1.05 14.20
N VAL A 149 7.84 -0.96 12.87
CA VAL A 149 9.00 -1.50 12.15
C VAL A 149 9.54 -0.50 11.12
N ASP A 150 10.87 -0.50 10.87
CA ASP A 150 11.47 0.31 9.81
C ASP A 150 11.35 -0.36 8.44
N THR A 151 10.25 -0.11 7.76
CA THR A 151 10.10 -0.50 6.35
C THR A 151 10.87 0.40 5.41
N GLY A 152 11.12 1.67 5.80
CA GLY A 152 11.73 2.68 4.94
C GLY A 152 13.17 2.37 4.57
N LYS A 153 13.97 1.83 5.49
CA LYS A 153 15.36 1.41 5.23
C LYS A 153 15.42 0.36 4.10
N TRP A 154 14.57 -0.64 4.20
CA TRP A 154 14.52 -1.70 3.18
C TRP A 154 13.99 -1.17 1.84
N MET A 155 12.94 -0.35 1.87
CA MET A 155 12.33 0.22 0.65
C MET A 155 13.32 1.15 -0.09
N ARG A 156 14.12 1.94 0.62
CA ARG A 156 15.18 2.76 0.00
C ARG A 156 16.23 1.89 -0.67
N GLY A 157 16.79 0.91 0.03
CA GLY A 157 17.79 0.00 -0.55
C GLY A 157 17.26 -0.76 -1.76
N MET A 158 16.02 -1.22 -1.71
CA MET A 158 15.35 -1.82 -2.86
C MET A 158 15.21 -0.84 -4.02
N SER A 159 14.74 0.39 -3.77
CA SER A 159 14.55 1.41 -4.80
C SER A 159 15.86 1.83 -5.46
N GLU A 160 16.94 1.95 -4.70
CA GLU A 160 18.28 2.22 -5.22
C GLU A 160 18.77 1.06 -6.09
N ARG A 161 18.64 -0.18 -5.62
CA ARG A 161 19.08 -1.38 -6.35
C ARG A 161 18.40 -1.52 -7.71
N ILE A 162 17.07 -1.34 -7.77
CA ILE A 162 16.32 -1.47 -9.04
C ILE A 162 16.25 -0.16 -9.82
N GLN A 163 16.88 0.90 -9.32
CA GLN A 163 16.82 2.23 -9.93
C GLN A 163 15.37 2.63 -10.20
N ALA A 164 14.58 2.75 -9.10
CA ALA A 164 13.12 2.85 -9.14
C ALA A 164 12.61 4.23 -9.62
N TRP A 165 13.09 4.68 -10.76
CA TRP A 165 12.66 5.90 -11.49
C TRP A 165 12.67 5.66 -12.99
N VAL A 166 11.98 6.50 -13.75
CA VAL A 166 11.95 6.43 -15.21
C VAL A 166 13.27 7.00 -15.76
N HIS A 167 13.99 6.21 -16.55
CA HIS A 167 15.20 6.63 -17.22
C HIS A 167 14.83 7.26 -18.55
N THR A 168 14.98 8.59 -18.68
CA THR A 168 14.67 9.34 -19.90
C THR A 168 15.93 9.70 -20.69
N GLN A 169 15.79 9.90 -22.01
CA GLN A 169 16.91 10.32 -22.87
C GLN A 169 17.37 11.75 -22.60
N SER A 170 16.48 12.62 -22.13
CA SER A 170 16.77 14.02 -21.85
C SER A 170 16.56 14.33 -20.37
N HIS A 171 17.50 15.02 -19.78
CA HIS A 171 17.38 15.56 -18.43
C HIS A 171 16.70 16.95 -18.42
N ASP A 172 16.58 17.57 -19.60
CA ASP A 172 15.94 18.88 -19.73
C ASP A 172 14.43 18.71 -19.97
N VAL A 173 13.66 19.14 -18.99
CA VAL A 173 12.19 19.18 -19.10
C VAL A 173 11.80 20.48 -19.80
N ASP A 174 11.36 20.40 -21.04
CA ASP A 174 10.80 21.53 -21.78
C ASP A 174 9.36 21.80 -21.33
N LEU A 175 9.17 22.70 -20.39
CA LEU A 175 7.86 23.07 -19.85
C LEU A 175 6.96 23.82 -20.85
N THR A 176 7.49 24.18 -22.03
CA THR A 176 6.70 24.83 -23.10
C THR A 176 6.00 23.83 -24.00
N ARG A 177 6.39 22.55 -23.93
CA ARG A 177 5.81 21.47 -24.73
C ARG A 177 4.79 20.71 -23.93
N ILE A 178 3.67 20.37 -24.58
CA ILE A 178 2.70 19.44 -24.04
C ILE A 178 3.32 18.03 -24.05
N GLU A 179 3.22 17.30 -22.96
CA GLU A 179 3.68 15.90 -22.88
C GLU A 179 3.08 15.04 -23.99
N ALA A 180 3.86 14.08 -24.49
CA ALA A 180 3.38 13.11 -25.46
C ALA A 180 2.22 12.30 -24.84
N ARG A 181 1.15 12.11 -25.61
CA ARG A 181 0.01 11.30 -25.18
C ARG A 181 0.44 9.85 -25.08
N MET A 182 0.07 9.22 -23.97
CA MET A 182 0.21 7.78 -23.76
C MET A 182 -1.07 7.07 -24.18
N ASP A 183 -0.94 5.85 -24.70
CA ASP A 183 -2.09 4.97 -24.95
C ASP A 183 -2.87 4.76 -23.64
N PRO A 184 -4.20 4.92 -23.64
CA PRO A 184 -5.02 4.85 -22.43
C PRO A 184 -4.92 3.49 -21.70
N ASP A 185 -4.92 2.38 -22.43
CA ASP A 185 -4.84 1.03 -21.83
C ASP A 185 -3.48 0.79 -21.19
N LEU A 186 -2.42 1.32 -21.82
CA LEU A 186 -1.07 1.28 -21.24
C LEU A 186 -0.97 2.14 -19.99
N ALA A 187 -1.54 3.35 -20.04
CA ALA A 187 -1.56 4.27 -18.91
C ALA A 187 -2.30 3.67 -17.71
N GLU A 188 -3.43 2.99 -17.94
CA GLU A 188 -4.19 2.29 -16.89
C GLU A 188 -3.37 1.15 -16.25
N ARG A 189 -2.67 0.35 -17.06
CA ARG A 189 -1.80 -0.73 -16.56
C ARG A 189 -0.64 -0.19 -15.71
N ILE A 190 -0.03 0.92 -16.11
CA ILE A 190 1.01 1.59 -15.33
C ILE A 190 0.42 2.11 -14.03
N TYR A 191 -0.73 2.81 -14.09
CA TYR A 191 -1.42 3.35 -12.92
C TYR A 191 -1.81 2.26 -11.92
N GLU A 192 -2.26 1.09 -12.38
CA GLU A 192 -2.56 -0.04 -11.50
C GLU A 192 -1.35 -0.42 -10.64
N LEU A 193 -0.15 -0.46 -11.21
CA LEU A 193 1.08 -0.80 -10.51
C LEU A 193 1.58 0.34 -9.60
N ASP A 194 1.34 1.58 -9.99
CA ASP A 194 1.66 2.78 -9.19
C ASP A 194 0.77 2.92 -7.93
N ARG A 195 -0.30 2.13 -7.79
CA ARG A 195 -1.10 2.06 -6.57
C ARG A 195 -0.37 1.41 -5.39
N CYS A 196 0.84 0.89 -5.59
CA CYS A 196 1.66 0.35 -4.52
C CYS A 196 1.99 1.43 -3.48
N VAL A 197 1.68 1.16 -2.21
CA VAL A 197 1.94 2.07 -1.08
C VAL A 197 3.13 1.64 -0.22
N GLU A 198 3.94 0.72 -0.71
CA GLU A 198 5.19 0.24 -0.08
C GLU A 198 5.01 -0.19 1.40
N CYS A 199 3.84 -0.73 1.74
CA CYS A 199 3.50 -1.11 3.10
C CYS A 199 4.29 -2.31 3.67
N GLY A 200 5.04 -3.04 2.85
CA GLY A 200 5.83 -4.19 3.29
C GLY A 200 5.06 -5.52 3.46
N CYS A 201 3.73 -5.55 3.40
CA CYS A 201 2.93 -6.77 3.62
C CYS A 201 3.36 -7.94 2.72
N CYS A 202 3.60 -7.68 1.43
CA CYS A 202 4.01 -8.71 0.46
C CYS A 202 5.42 -9.26 0.75
N VAL A 203 6.32 -8.45 1.30
CA VAL A 203 7.68 -8.87 1.71
C VAL A 203 7.58 -9.69 2.98
N ALA A 204 6.84 -9.23 3.97
CA ALA A 204 6.63 -9.92 5.25
C ALA A 204 5.99 -11.31 5.08
N ALA A 205 5.11 -11.48 4.09
CA ALA A 205 4.48 -12.77 3.76
C ALA A 205 5.36 -13.68 2.88
N CYS A 206 6.47 -13.15 2.32
CA CYS A 206 7.27 -13.89 1.36
C CYS A 206 8.18 -14.92 2.03
N GLY A 207 7.92 -16.23 1.79
CA GLY A 207 8.78 -17.29 2.27
C GLY A 207 10.21 -17.19 1.69
N THR A 208 10.35 -16.80 0.42
CA THR A 208 11.66 -16.61 -0.22
C THR A 208 12.47 -15.51 0.48
N ALA A 209 11.86 -14.33 0.74
CA ALA A 209 12.55 -13.23 1.40
C ALA A 209 13.02 -13.62 2.82
N ARG A 210 12.26 -14.48 3.52
CA ARG A 210 12.63 -14.98 4.85
C ARG A 210 13.85 -15.92 4.82
N MET A 211 13.98 -16.73 3.76
CA MET A 211 15.10 -17.67 3.59
C MET A 211 16.31 -17.02 2.94
N ARG A 212 16.09 -16.00 2.13
CA ARG A 212 17.11 -15.30 1.34
C ARG A 212 16.97 -13.79 1.54
N PRO A 213 17.73 -13.20 2.47
CA PRO A 213 17.66 -11.76 2.76
C PRO A 213 18.07 -10.86 1.58
N ASP A 214 18.81 -11.40 0.61
CA ASP A 214 19.23 -10.73 -0.63
C ASP A 214 18.12 -10.68 -1.69
N PHE A 215 17.02 -11.44 -1.52
CA PHE A 215 15.91 -11.47 -2.47
C PHE A 215 15.13 -10.16 -2.46
N ILE A 216 15.00 -9.54 -3.65
CA ILE A 216 14.40 -8.20 -3.81
C ILE A 216 12.89 -8.12 -3.52
N GLY A 217 12.20 -9.23 -3.39
CA GLY A 217 10.78 -9.28 -3.05
C GLY A 217 9.81 -8.91 -4.18
N ALA A 218 8.55 -9.20 -3.94
CA ALA A 218 7.48 -9.00 -4.94
C ALA A 218 7.25 -7.53 -5.30
N VAL A 219 7.45 -6.60 -4.35
CA VAL A 219 7.29 -5.16 -4.60
C VAL A 219 8.31 -4.65 -5.61
N ALA A 220 9.57 -5.08 -5.52
CA ALA A 220 10.61 -4.69 -6.48
C ALA A 220 10.29 -5.23 -7.88
N LEU A 221 9.90 -6.51 -7.99
CA LEU A 221 9.53 -7.13 -9.26
C LEU A 221 8.30 -6.45 -9.90
N ALA A 222 7.33 -6.01 -9.11
CA ALA A 222 6.19 -5.23 -9.60
C ALA A 222 6.61 -3.84 -10.10
N LYS A 223 7.54 -3.17 -9.41
CA LYS A 223 8.11 -1.89 -9.86
C LYS A 223 8.91 -2.05 -11.15
N VAL A 224 9.72 -3.10 -11.27
CA VAL A 224 10.43 -3.42 -12.52
C VAL A 224 9.42 -3.62 -13.67
N ALA A 225 8.34 -4.37 -13.44
CA ALA A 225 7.28 -4.53 -14.44
C ALA A 225 6.66 -3.18 -14.85
N ARG A 226 6.43 -2.30 -13.87
CA ARG A 226 5.91 -0.95 -14.10
C ARG A 226 6.83 -0.12 -14.98
N PHE A 227 8.13 -0.07 -14.67
CA PHE A 227 9.10 0.70 -15.46
C PHE A 227 9.27 0.11 -16.86
N LYS A 228 9.31 -1.22 -16.97
CA LYS A 228 9.40 -1.91 -18.25
C LYS A 228 8.17 -1.69 -19.16
N LEU A 229 7.02 -1.35 -18.60
CA LEU A 229 5.83 -0.96 -19.35
C LEU A 229 5.83 0.51 -19.77
N ASP A 230 6.63 1.36 -19.13
CA ASP A 230 6.62 2.80 -19.38
C ASP A 230 7.37 3.13 -20.68
N PRO A 231 6.71 3.66 -21.71
CA PRO A 231 7.35 3.95 -23.01
C PRO A 231 8.38 5.10 -22.93
N ARG A 232 8.44 5.81 -21.79
CA ARG A 232 9.43 6.87 -21.54
C ARG A 232 10.71 6.32 -20.95
N ASP A 233 10.69 5.08 -20.43
CA ASP A 233 11.88 4.43 -19.88
C ASP A 233 12.73 3.86 -21.01
N VAL A 234 13.96 4.33 -21.12
CA VAL A 234 14.88 3.95 -22.21
C VAL A 234 15.69 2.69 -21.92
N ARG A 235 15.54 2.10 -20.74
CA ARG A 235 16.23 0.85 -20.39
C ARG A 235 15.79 -0.28 -21.30
N THR A 236 16.78 -1.05 -21.74
CA THR A 236 16.62 -2.25 -22.58
C THR A 236 16.30 -3.48 -21.73
N ASP A 237 15.96 -4.59 -22.38
CA ASP A 237 15.79 -5.88 -21.71
C ASP A 237 17.11 -6.36 -21.06
N SER A 238 18.26 -6.01 -21.64
CA SER A 238 19.58 -6.29 -21.07
C SER A 238 19.81 -5.54 -19.76
N ASP A 239 19.47 -4.24 -19.73
CA ASP A 239 19.62 -3.44 -18.50
C ASP A 239 18.75 -3.99 -17.35
N PHE A 240 17.51 -4.36 -17.65
CA PHE A 240 16.66 -5.01 -16.65
C PHE A 240 17.16 -6.41 -16.25
N TYR A 241 17.80 -7.16 -17.19
CA TYR A 241 18.38 -8.45 -16.89
C TYR A 241 19.54 -8.33 -15.89
N GLU A 242 20.41 -7.33 -16.05
CA GLU A 242 21.51 -7.06 -15.12
C GLU A 242 20.98 -6.74 -13.70
N ILE A 243 19.83 -6.08 -13.59
CA ILE A 243 19.24 -5.67 -12.31
C ILE A 243 18.52 -6.82 -11.59
N VAL A 244 17.77 -7.66 -12.32
CA VAL A 244 16.84 -8.64 -11.73
C VAL A 244 16.91 -10.04 -12.35
N GLY A 245 17.80 -10.30 -13.29
CA GLY A 245 17.94 -11.58 -13.99
C GLY A 245 18.81 -12.62 -13.26
N ASP A 246 18.80 -12.58 -11.94
CA ASP A 246 19.60 -13.46 -11.09
C ASP A 246 18.72 -14.16 -10.02
N ASP A 247 19.38 -14.95 -9.16
CA ASP A 247 18.75 -15.66 -8.06
C ASP A 247 18.32 -14.73 -6.90
N SER A 248 18.87 -13.55 -6.79
CA SER A 248 18.42 -12.53 -5.83
C SER A 248 17.29 -11.67 -6.42
N GLY A 249 17.10 -11.75 -7.73
CA GLY A 249 16.04 -11.15 -8.52
C GLY A 249 14.90 -12.12 -8.83
N VAL A 250 14.45 -12.11 -10.09
CA VAL A 250 13.22 -12.83 -10.49
C VAL A 250 13.36 -14.35 -10.46
N PHE A 251 14.56 -14.88 -10.67
CA PHE A 251 14.76 -16.33 -10.67
C PHE A 251 14.75 -16.95 -9.27
N GLY A 252 15.05 -16.17 -8.23
CA GLY A 252 14.92 -16.62 -6.85
C GLY A 252 13.49 -16.73 -6.34
N CYS A 253 12.51 -16.18 -7.05
CA CYS A 253 11.12 -16.27 -6.63
C CYS A 253 10.59 -17.71 -6.70
N MET A 254 10.23 -18.29 -5.56
CA MET A 254 9.69 -19.67 -5.47
C MET A 254 8.21 -19.78 -5.87
N SER A 255 7.59 -18.68 -6.28
CA SER A 255 6.17 -18.63 -6.72
C SER A 255 5.17 -19.17 -5.67
N LEU A 256 5.41 -18.91 -4.39
CA LEU A 256 4.53 -19.31 -3.28
C LEU A 256 3.23 -18.47 -3.21
N LEU A 257 3.17 -17.36 -3.93
CA LEU A 257 2.03 -16.46 -4.15
C LEU A 257 1.46 -15.75 -2.91
N ALA A 258 1.94 -16.03 -1.70
CA ALA A 258 1.48 -15.35 -0.48
C ALA A 258 1.52 -13.80 -0.58
N CYS A 259 2.46 -13.25 -1.35
CA CYS A 259 2.54 -11.81 -1.63
C CYS A 259 1.29 -11.26 -2.34
N HIS A 260 0.69 -12.05 -3.23
CA HIS A 260 -0.54 -11.68 -3.95
C HIS A 260 -1.73 -11.66 -2.99
N ASP A 261 -1.86 -12.66 -2.13
CA ASP A 261 -3.01 -12.84 -1.23
C ASP A 261 -3.09 -11.77 -0.14
N VAL A 262 -1.95 -11.21 0.28
CA VAL A 262 -1.89 -10.22 1.36
C VAL A 262 -1.81 -8.77 0.89
N CYS A 263 -1.82 -8.51 -0.42
CA CYS A 263 -1.67 -7.15 -0.94
C CYS A 263 -2.90 -6.30 -0.62
N PRO A 264 -2.81 -5.28 0.26
CA PRO A 264 -3.98 -4.48 0.65
C PRO A 264 -4.50 -3.57 -0.48
N LYS A 265 -3.75 -3.47 -1.59
CA LYS A 265 -4.12 -2.75 -2.80
C LYS A 265 -4.58 -3.66 -3.94
N ASN A 266 -4.60 -5.00 -3.71
CA ASN A 266 -4.97 -6.02 -4.69
C ASN A 266 -4.19 -5.89 -6.01
N LEU A 267 -2.87 -5.63 -5.93
CA LEU A 267 -2.03 -5.56 -7.11
C LEU A 267 -1.88 -6.95 -7.75
N PRO A 268 -1.80 -7.05 -9.08
CA PRO A 268 -1.66 -8.33 -9.78
C PRO A 268 -0.21 -8.88 -9.71
N LEU A 269 0.33 -9.03 -8.48
CA LEU A 269 1.74 -9.37 -8.24
C LEU A 269 2.16 -10.68 -8.91
N ALA A 270 1.31 -11.71 -8.87
CA ALA A 270 1.59 -12.99 -9.50
C ALA A 270 1.79 -12.83 -11.02
N THR A 271 0.91 -12.09 -11.68
CA THR A 271 0.97 -11.81 -13.12
C THR A 271 2.22 -11.02 -13.49
N GLN A 272 2.57 -10.01 -12.70
CA GLN A 272 3.73 -9.16 -12.97
C GLN A 272 5.05 -9.93 -12.78
N ILE A 273 5.16 -10.74 -11.75
CA ILE A 273 6.33 -11.60 -11.53
C ILE A 273 6.50 -12.57 -12.70
N ALA A 274 5.41 -13.20 -13.15
CA ALA A 274 5.44 -14.10 -14.30
C ALA A 274 5.81 -13.36 -15.60
N TYR A 275 5.35 -12.12 -15.78
CA TYR A 275 5.72 -11.27 -16.90
C TYR A 275 7.23 -10.97 -16.90
N VAL A 276 7.77 -10.44 -15.79
CA VAL A 276 9.20 -10.13 -15.67
C VAL A 276 10.03 -11.39 -15.89
N ARG A 277 9.68 -12.52 -15.26
CA ARG A 277 10.41 -13.79 -15.44
C ARG A 277 10.49 -14.22 -16.90
N ARG A 278 9.38 -14.16 -17.64
CA ARG A 278 9.39 -14.49 -19.08
C ARG A 278 10.32 -13.60 -19.89
N GLN A 279 10.35 -12.31 -19.59
CA GLN A 279 11.23 -11.37 -20.31
C GLN A 279 12.70 -11.68 -20.00
N MET A 280 13.03 -11.92 -18.73
CA MET A 280 14.42 -12.22 -18.33
C MET A 280 14.90 -13.58 -18.87
N VAL A 281 14.05 -14.59 -18.94
CA VAL A 281 14.37 -15.87 -19.59
C VAL A 281 14.70 -15.66 -21.08
N ARG A 282 13.89 -14.89 -21.81
CA ARG A 282 14.14 -14.58 -23.22
C ARG A 282 15.49 -13.90 -23.42
N GLN A 283 15.78 -12.89 -22.58
CA GLN A 283 17.04 -12.16 -22.63
C GLN A 283 18.25 -13.06 -22.31
N GLY A 284 18.16 -13.93 -21.34
CA GLY A 284 19.22 -14.88 -21.00
C GLY A 284 19.58 -15.81 -22.17
N PHE A 285 18.60 -16.27 -22.94
CA PHE A 285 18.85 -17.08 -24.14
C PHE A 285 19.36 -16.27 -25.35
N SER A 286 19.10 -14.97 -25.41
CA SER A 286 19.60 -14.11 -26.50
C SER A 286 21.07 -13.73 -26.33
N ASN A 287 21.58 -13.81 -25.10
CA ASN A 287 22.97 -13.50 -24.75
C ASN A 287 23.89 -14.72 -24.73
N SER A 288 23.36 -15.92 -24.92
CA SER A 288 24.09 -17.19 -25.05
C SER A 288 24.24 -17.59 -26.51
#